data_a6b9b4f9fdc293831e68bc615691e859
#
_entry.id   a6b9b4f9fdc293831e68bc615691e859
#
_cell.length_a   1.000
_cell.length_b   1.000
_cell.length_c   1.000
_cell.angle_alpha   90.00
_cell.angle_beta   90.00
_cell.angle_gamma   90.00
#
_symmetry.space_group_name_H-M   'P 1'
#
loop_
_entity.id
_entity.type
_entity.pdbx_description
1 polymer ?
#
loop_
_entity_poly.entity_id
_entity_poly.type
_entity_poly.pdbx_seq_one_letter_code
_entity_poly.pdbx_strand_id
1 'polypeptide(L)'
;MKTELKIYTVEQICDGFEYNELEGKGLYGLAGKLTIQPEYQRNYIYADGKKDVAVIESVLKGYPLGLIYFNKVGDRLEVLDGQQRITSLGRYLRKKFAVVYNGIERNFDGLDKDKQEKILQTKLLIYECEGEGDNAEEEIKEWFKTINIAGIPLNRQEELNAVFSGPFVTKCKEEFSNSQNANIQRWESYVKGPANRQQFLATALEWVSRKMDAKDKVSAYMSAHRRDSDISEIKTYFNTVIDWVDNLFDDVYDEMQGLNWGDLYERFHNNPYDHKVVSEMVKKLINDDYVQDRRGVFEYVLGGCKDKKLLNVRLFDKAIQRRVYDRQTNEAKAKGISNCPLCAIEGKHTKIYKLEEMDADHVTAWSKGGSTTEDNCQMLCKTHNRAKGNR
;
A
#
# COMPACT_ATOMS: atom_id res chain seq x y z
N MET A 1 1.36 20.75 -29.64
CA MET A 1 2.67 20.31 -29.07
C MET A 1 3.68 20.13 -30.19
N LYS A 2 4.81 20.77 -30.08
CA LYS A 2 5.97 20.59 -31.00
C LYS A 2 6.84 19.47 -30.49
N THR A 3 7.42 18.67 -31.39
CA THR A 3 8.35 17.59 -31.05
C THR A 3 9.54 17.60 -31.97
N GLU A 4 10.73 17.44 -31.40
CA GLU A 4 11.99 17.35 -32.14
C GLU A 4 12.78 16.12 -31.66
N LEU A 5 13.22 15.25 -32.58
CA LEU A 5 14.06 14.12 -32.24
C LEU A 5 15.54 14.57 -32.17
N LYS A 6 16.14 14.36 -31.01
CA LYS A 6 17.58 14.62 -30.79
C LYS A 6 18.31 13.37 -30.35
N ILE A 7 19.61 13.38 -30.59
CA ILE A 7 20.49 12.28 -30.16
C ILE A 7 21.52 12.87 -29.20
N TYR A 8 21.53 12.36 -27.98
CA TYR A 8 22.53 12.68 -26.98
C TYR A 8 23.33 11.42 -26.61
N THR A 9 24.59 11.58 -26.25
CA THR A 9 25.33 10.49 -25.61
C THR A 9 25.03 10.40 -24.12
N VAL A 10 25.34 9.26 -23.53
CA VAL A 10 25.24 9.09 -22.07
C VAL A 10 26.13 10.10 -21.36
N GLU A 11 27.33 10.35 -21.86
CA GLU A 11 28.27 11.36 -21.36
C GLU A 11 27.60 12.75 -21.30
N GLN A 12 26.97 13.19 -22.38
CA GLN A 12 26.28 14.48 -22.44
C GLN A 12 25.13 14.58 -21.47
N ILE A 13 24.26 13.55 -21.42
CA ILE A 13 23.09 13.53 -20.52
C ILE A 13 23.52 13.51 -19.04
N CYS A 14 24.61 12.79 -18.74
CA CYS A 14 25.08 12.64 -17.36
C CYS A 14 26.10 13.71 -16.95
N ASP A 15 26.42 14.66 -17.84
CA ASP A 15 27.27 15.79 -17.47
C ASP A 15 26.58 16.63 -16.39
N GLY A 16 27.30 16.90 -15.30
CA GLY A 16 26.75 17.57 -14.11
C GLY A 16 25.68 16.75 -13.36
N PHE A 17 25.60 15.43 -13.60
CA PHE A 17 24.65 14.57 -12.88
C PHE A 17 24.92 14.60 -11.37
N GLU A 18 23.91 15.03 -10.63
CA GLU A 18 23.87 15.00 -9.17
C GLU A 18 22.74 14.08 -8.71
N TYR A 19 23.01 13.30 -7.69
CA TYR A 19 22.05 12.38 -7.10
C TYR A 19 22.16 12.40 -5.58
N ASN A 20 21.14 12.95 -4.92
CA ASN A 20 21.01 12.91 -3.48
C ASN A 20 20.01 11.79 -3.10
N GLU A 21 20.52 10.69 -2.57
CA GLU A 21 19.73 9.54 -2.16
C GLU A 21 18.82 9.87 -0.97
N LEU A 22 19.22 10.83 -0.13
CA LEU A 22 18.51 11.19 1.11
C LEU A 22 17.24 12.02 0.84
N GLU A 23 17.30 12.90 -0.17
CA GLU A 23 16.24 13.88 -0.40
C GLU A 23 15.44 13.60 -1.68
N GLY A 24 15.91 12.68 -2.55
CA GLY A 24 15.35 12.52 -3.89
C GLY A 24 15.46 13.78 -4.75
N LYS A 25 16.33 14.72 -4.35
CA LYS A 25 16.62 15.99 -5.03
C LYS A 25 17.97 15.97 -5.72
N GLY A 26 18.18 16.94 -6.59
CA GLY A 26 19.48 17.16 -7.23
C GLY A 26 19.76 16.19 -8.38
N LEU A 27 18.73 15.63 -9.01
CA LEU A 27 18.87 14.81 -10.21
C LEU A 27 18.94 15.70 -11.45
N TYR A 28 20.10 16.27 -11.70
CA TYR A 28 20.38 17.14 -12.84
C TYR A 28 21.34 16.48 -13.82
N GLY A 29 21.21 16.81 -15.08
CA GLY A 29 22.09 16.40 -16.17
C GLY A 29 22.25 17.54 -17.17
N LEU A 30 22.94 17.31 -18.28
CA LEU A 30 23.26 18.31 -19.31
C LEU A 30 23.87 19.59 -18.69
N ALA A 31 24.85 19.42 -17.80
CA ALA A 31 25.48 20.53 -17.07
C ALA A 31 24.46 21.40 -16.28
N GLY A 32 23.45 20.77 -15.71
CA GLY A 32 22.39 21.40 -14.88
C GLY A 32 21.20 21.96 -15.69
N LYS A 33 21.15 21.75 -17.00
CA LYS A 33 20.02 22.16 -17.84
C LYS A 33 18.85 21.16 -17.83
N LEU A 34 19.11 19.91 -17.46
CA LEU A 34 18.13 18.83 -17.42
C LEU A 34 17.71 18.52 -15.97
N THR A 35 16.44 18.68 -15.68
CA THR A 35 15.82 18.15 -14.46
C THR A 35 15.36 16.72 -14.73
N ILE A 36 16.06 15.74 -14.13
CA ILE A 36 15.76 14.32 -14.36
C ILE A 36 14.54 13.88 -13.57
N GLN A 37 14.32 14.46 -12.38
CA GLN A 37 13.17 14.20 -11.54
C GLN A 37 12.39 15.48 -11.26
N PRO A 38 11.56 15.97 -12.19
CA PRO A 38 10.66 17.08 -11.92
C PRO A 38 9.59 16.67 -10.89
N GLU A 39 8.83 17.63 -10.35
CA GLU A 39 7.88 17.43 -9.24
C GLU A 39 6.84 16.36 -9.53
N TYR A 40 6.40 16.24 -10.78
CA TYR A 40 5.40 15.26 -11.21
C TYR A 40 5.95 13.84 -11.41
N GLN A 41 7.27 13.65 -11.40
CA GLN A 41 7.87 12.31 -11.51
C GLN A 41 7.91 11.59 -10.16
N ARG A 42 7.82 10.26 -10.23
CA ARG A 42 8.01 9.39 -9.08
C ARG A 42 9.48 9.35 -8.65
N ASN A 43 9.73 8.86 -7.45
CA ASN A 43 11.08 8.62 -6.97
C ASN A 43 11.77 7.50 -7.77
N TYR A 44 13.10 7.46 -7.70
CA TYR A 44 13.87 6.39 -8.32
C TYR A 44 13.58 5.05 -7.62
N ILE A 45 13.12 4.06 -8.41
CA ILE A 45 12.69 2.74 -7.91
C ILE A 45 13.51 1.58 -8.47
N TYR A 46 14.51 1.83 -9.31
CA TYR A 46 15.37 0.78 -9.89
C TYR A 46 16.55 0.39 -8.99
N ALA A 47 16.75 1.04 -7.85
CA ALA A 47 17.81 0.71 -6.89
C ALA A 47 17.53 -0.63 -6.14
N ASP A 48 17.09 -1.64 -6.88
CA ASP A 48 16.80 -2.99 -6.37
C ASP A 48 17.93 -4.01 -6.66
N GLY A 49 19.05 -3.55 -7.24
CA GLY A 49 20.17 -4.39 -7.63
C GLY A 49 19.87 -5.30 -8.84
N LYS A 50 18.73 -5.14 -9.50
CA LYS A 50 18.34 -5.92 -10.67
C LYS A 50 18.05 -5.04 -11.88
N LYS A 51 17.18 -4.05 -11.73
CA LYS A 51 16.74 -3.22 -12.85
C LYS A 51 17.78 -2.19 -13.24
N ASP A 52 18.48 -1.58 -12.29
CA ASP A 52 19.60 -0.68 -12.54
C ASP A 52 20.78 -1.45 -13.19
N VAL A 53 21.10 -2.65 -12.70
CA VAL A 53 22.09 -3.55 -13.32
C VAL A 53 21.68 -3.88 -14.76
N ALA A 54 20.43 -4.25 -15.01
CA ALA A 54 19.93 -4.61 -16.34
C ALA A 54 20.06 -3.45 -17.37
N VAL A 55 19.93 -2.20 -16.93
CA VAL A 55 20.16 -1.03 -17.80
C VAL A 55 21.62 -1.00 -18.28
N ILE A 56 22.58 -1.15 -17.37
CA ILE A 56 24.01 -1.12 -17.71
C ILE A 56 24.41 -2.32 -18.57
N GLU A 57 23.91 -3.52 -18.22
CA GLU A 57 24.16 -4.72 -19.05
C GLU A 57 23.61 -4.56 -20.47
N SER A 58 22.44 -3.94 -20.64
CA SER A 58 21.87 -3.66 -21.95
C SER A 58 22.80 -2.78 -22.79
N VAL A 59 23.35 -1.72 -22.18
CA VAL A 59 24.33 -0.83 -22.83
C VAL A 59 25.60 -1.60 -23.21
N LEU A 60 26.13 -2.39 -22.30
CA LEU A 60 27.34 -3.19 -22.56
C LEU A 60 27.11 -4.22 -23.69
N LYS A 61 25.91 -4.78 -23.82
CA LYS A 61 25.50 -5.66 -24.92
C LYS A 61 25.22 -4.89 -26.22
N GLY A 62 25.05 -3.57 -26.16
CA GLY A 62 24.69 -2.73 -27.32
C GLY A 62 23.19 -2.74 -27.63
N TYR A 63 22.36 -3.10 -26.65
CA TYR A 63 20.91 -3.08 -26.82
C TYR A 63 20.38 -1.63 -26.70
N PRO A 64 19.37 -1.25 -27.51
CA PRO A 64 18.77 0.06 -27.42
C PRO A 64 17.97 0.19 -26.11
N LEU A 65 18.08 1.35 -25.46
CA LEU A 65 17.34 1.64 -24.22
C LEU A 65 15.91 2.16 -24.44
N GLY A 66 15.44 2.17 -25.69
CA GLY A 66 14.16 2.74 -26.08
C GLY A 66 14.17 4.28 -26.14
N LEU A 67 13.03 4.84 -26.53
CA LEU A 67 12.86 6.28 -26.62
C LEU A 67 12.79 6.92 -25.24
N ILE A 68 13.28 8.14 -25.16
CA ILE A 68 13.22 9.00 -23.97
C ILE A 68 12.50 10.30 -24.38
N TYR A 69 11.76 10.88 -23.46
CA TYR A 69 10.99 12.09 -23.73
C TYR A 69 11.33 13.18 -22.73
N PHE A 70 11.62 14.37 -23.24
CA PHE A 70 11.86 15.57 -22.46
C PHE A 70 10.77 16.60 -22.73
N ASN A 71 10.35 17.32 -21.69
CA ASN A 71 9.57 18.53 -21.78
C ASN A 71 10.53 19.73 -21.84
N LYS A 72 10.37 20.60 -22.81
CA LYS A 72 11.14 21.84 -22.92
C LYS A 72 10.36 22.97 -22.26
N VAL A 73 10.92 23.54 -21.21
CA VAL A 73 10.37 24.65 -20.43
C VAL A 73 11.33 25.82 -20.51
N GLY A 74 11.12 26.71 -21.47
CA GLY A 74 12.06 27.79 -21.77
C GLY A 74 13.41 27.24 -22.17
N ASP A 75 14.47 27.58 -21.42
CA ASP A 75 15.86 27.12 -21.68
C ASP A 75 16.24 25.85 -20.91
N ARG A 76 15.28 25.25 -20.19
CA ARG A 76 15.48 24.03 -19.40
C ARG A 76 14.73 22.86 -20.01
N LEU A 77 15.20 21.68 -19.69
CA LEU A 77 14.58 20.41 -20.05
C LEU A 77 14.17 19.64 -18.80
N GLU A 78 13.06 18.95 -18.88
CA GLU A 78 12.54 18.07 -17.82
C GLU A 78 12.27 16.68 -18.39
N VAL A 79 12.64 15.63 -17.68
CA VAL A 79 12.35 14.28 -18.15
C VAL A 79 10.87 13.96 -17.99
N LEU A 80 10.20 13.59 -19.08
CA LEU A 80 8.83 13.06 -19.10
C LEU A 80 8.81 11.54 -19.00
N ASP A 81 9.60 10.84 -19.80
CA ASP A 81 9.83 9.40 -19.68
C ASP A 81 11.32 9.09 -19.88
N GLY A 82 11.77 8.01 -19.22
CA GLY A 82 13.18 7.60 -19.21
C GLY A 82 13.95 7.97 -17.95
N GLN A 83 13.32 8.61 -16.98
CA GLN A 83 13.92 8.99 -15.68
C GLN A 83 14.70 7.84 -15.05
N GLN A 84 14.08 6.66 -14.92
CA GLN A 84 14.71 5.51 -14.27
C GLN A 84 15.97 5.04 -15.02
N ARG A 85 15.94 5.08 -16.36
CA ARG A 85 17.07 4.70 -17.23
C ARG A 85 18.23 5.69 -17.10
N ILE A 86 17.95 6.99 -17.20
CA ILE A 86 18.96 8.05 -17.04
C ILE A 86 19.56 8.01 -15.63
N THR A 87 18.73 7.86 -14.60
CA THR A 87 19.22 7.78 -13.22
C THR A 87 20.11 6.56 -13.00
N SER A 88 19.78 5.39 -13.57
CA SER A 88 20.63 4.19 -13.50
C SER A 88 22.00 4.44 -14.14
N LEU A 89 22.03 5.08 -15.32
CA LEU A 89 23.28 5.43 -16.00
C LEU A 89 24.12 6.39 -15.15
N GLY A 90 23.54 7.49 -14.68
CA GLY A 90 24.23 8.47 -13.84
C GLY A 90 24.74 7.87 -12.53
N ARG A 91 23.94 7.04 -11.85
CA ARG A 91 24.33 6.33 -10.62
C ARG A 91 25.53 5.40 -10.87
N TYR A 92 25.53 4.67 -11.99
CA TYR A 92 26.66 3.80 -12.35
C TYR A 92 27.93 4.60 -12.61
N LEU A 93 27.85 5.69 -13.37
CA LEU A 93 28.99 6.59 -13.58
C LEU A 93 29.51 7.19 -12.27
N ARG A 94 28.63 7.40 -11.28
CA ARG A 94 29.00 7.85 -9.91
C ARG A 94 29.33 6.68 -8.96
N LYS A 95 29.53 5.44 -9.48
CA LYS A 95 29.99 4.25 -8.73
C LYS A 95 29.06 3.82 -7.60
N LYS A 96 27.77 4.09 -7.72
CA LYS A 96 26.78 3.79 -6.68
C LYS A 96 26.38 2.30 -6.63
N PHE A 97 26.70 1.53 -7.66
CA PHE A 97 26.51 0.09 -7.73
C PHE A 97 27.49 -0.55 -8.72
N ALA A 98 27.60 -1.88 -8.71
CA ALA A 98 28.43 -2.66 -9.61
C ALA A 98 27.59 -3.54 -10.52
N VAL A 99 28.16 -3.99 -11.63
CA VAL A 99 27.59 -5.00 -12.53
C VAL A 99 28.55 -6.18 -12.65
N VAL A 100 28.02 -7.38 -12.88
CA VAL A 100 28.87 -8.55 -13.15
C VAL A 100 29.32 -8.50 -14.60
N TYR A 101 30.62 -8.32 -14.80
CA TYR A 101 31.26 -8.36 -16.12
C TYR A 101 32.40 -9.38 -16.11
N ASN A 102 32.33 -10.37 -17.03
CA ASN A 102 33.27 -11.51 -17.08
C ASN A 102 33.39 -12.26 -15.73
N GLY A 103 32.25 -12.42 -15.02
CA GLY A 103 32.17 -13.18 -13.75
C GLY A 103 32.69 -12.40 -12.53
N ILE A 104 33.02 -11.10 -12.67
CA ILE A 104 33.52 -10.25 -11.59
C ILE A 104 32.63 -9.02 -11.47
N GLU A 105 32.29 -8.64 -10.23
CA GLU A 105 31.60 -7.37 -9.95
C GLU A 105 32.51 -6.18 -10.26
N ARG A 106 32.04 -5.28 -11.10
CA ARG A 106 32.77 -4.08 -11.52
C ARG A 106 31.88 -2.85 -11.44
N ASN A 107 32.37 -1.82 -10.78
CA ASN A 107 31.87 -0.46 -10.93
C ASN A 107 32.41 0.14 -12.24
N PHE A 108 32.02 1.38 -12.57
CA PHE A 108 32.39 2.03 -13.82
C PHE A 108 33.92 2.07 -14.02
N ASP A 109 34.71 2.51 -13.03
CA ASP A 109 36.18 2.62 -13.13
C ASP A 109 36.86 1.24 -13.21
N GLY A 110 36.20 0.20 -12.72
CA GLY A 110 36.71 -1.17 -12.79
C GLY A 110 36.52 -1.84 -14.14
N LEU A 111 35.81 -1.23 -15.07
CA LEU A 111 35.68 -1.72 -16.44
C LEU A 111 36.92 -1.37 -17.28
N ASP A 112 37.18 -2.16 -18.33
CA ASP A 112 38.18 -1.85 -19.33
C ASP A 112 37.81 -0.55 -20.06
N LYS A 113 38.82 0.23 -20.51
CA LYS A 113 38.60 1.57 -21.12
C LYS A 113 37.67 1.54 -22.32
N ASP A 114 37.72 0.50 -23.14
CA ASP A 114 36.83 0.33 -24.29
C ASP A 114 35.37 0.18 -23.88
N LYS A 115 35.12 -0.42 -22.73
CA LYS A 115 33.75 -0.60 -22.15
C LYS A 115 33.27 0.68 -21.48
N GLN A 116 34.17 1.41 -20.81
CA GLN A 116 33.85 2.74 -20.28
C GLN A 116 33.44 3.67 -21.42
N GLU A 117 34.28 3.75 -22.48
CA GLU A 117 34.00 4.54 -23.67
C GLU A 117 32.69 4.12 -24.36
N LYS A 118 32.43 2.81 -24.49
CA LYS A 118 31.19 2.30 -25.05
C LYS A 118 29.96 2.80 -24.26
N ILE A 119 30.03 2.84 -22.93
CA ILE A 119 28.95 3.37 -22.10
C ILE A 119 28.76 4.84 -22.33
N LEU A 120 29.85 5.64 -22.27
CA LEU A 120 29.81 7.08 -22.42
C LEU A 120 29.27 7.51 -23.78
N GLN A 121 29.69 6.84 -24.86
CA GLN A 121 29.31 7.17 -26.25
C GLN A 121 28.00 6.49 -26.69
N THR A 122 27.34 5.75 -25.80
CA THR A 122 26.02 5.17 -26.12
C THR A 122 25.03 6.28 -26.44
N LYS A 123 24.39 6.17 -27.60
CA LYS A 123 23.42 7.14 -28.11
C LYS A 123 22.05 6.88 -27.51
N LEU A 124 21.45 7.92 -26.96
CA LEU A 124 20.08 7.95 -26.46
C LEU A 124 19.22 8.74 -27.44
N LEU A 125 18.10 8.16 -27.86
CA LEU A 125 17.11 8.79 -28.73
C LEU A 125 16.11 9.55 -27.88
N ILE A 126 16.04 10.85 -28.04
CA ILE A 126 15.26 11.74 -27.19
C ILE A 126 14.31 12.59 -28.02
N TYR A 127 13.03 12.52 -27.74
CA TYR A 127 12.08 13.53 -28.21
C TYR A 127 12.03 14.70 -27.22
N GLU A 128 12.42 15.88 -27.68
CA GLU A 128 12.14 17.12 -26.99
C GLU A 128 10.76 17.60 -27.40
N CYS A 129 9.90 17.78 -26.43
CA CYS A 129 8.49 18.14 -26.59
C CYS A 129 8.26 19.50 -25.96
N GLU A 130 7.53 20.37 -26.65
CA GLU A 130 7.18 21.72 -26.20
C GLU A 130 5.69 21.91 -26.35
N GLY A 131 4.97 22.19 -25.27
CA GLY A 131 3.56 22.51 -25.31
C GLY A 131 3.32 23.86 -25.99
N GLU A 132 2.16 24.04 -26.62
CA GLU A 132 1.81 25.25 -27.35
C GLU A 132 0.59 25.96 -26.76
N GLY A 133 0.65 27.31 -26.77
CA GLY A 133 -0.47 28.15 -26.32
C GLY A 133 -0.63 28.23 -24.80
N ASP A 134 -1.79 28.75 -24.38
CA ASP A 134 -2.09 29.06 -22.98
C ASP A 134 -2.27 27.79 -22.11
N ASN A 135 -2.55 26.63 -22.72
CA ASN A 135 -2.75 25.36 -22.05
C ASN A 135 -1.56 24.39 -22.21
N ALA A 136 -0.38 24.90 -22.55
CA ALA A 136 0.82 24.09 -22.82
C ALA A 136 1.17 23.11 -21.66
N GLU A 137 1.06 23.56 -20.42
CA GLU A 137 1.34 22.72 -19.24
C GLU A 137 0.32 21.58 -19.08
N GLU A 138 -0.96 21.85 -19.35
CA GLU A 138 -2.02 20.86 -19.27
C GLU A 138 -1.91 19.82 -20.38
N GLU A 139 -1.56 20.23 -21.59
CA GLU A 139 -1.29 19.35 -22.75
C GLU A 139 -0.16 18.38 -22.46
N ILE A 140 0.95 18.86 -21.90
CA ILE A 140 2.09 18.03 -21.51
C ILE A 140 1.71 17.04 -20.39
N LYS A 141 0.93 17.48 -19.38
CA LYS A 141 0.47 16.62 -18.28
C LYS A 141 -0.47 15.52 -18.77
N GLU A 142 -1.38 15.81 -19.69
CA GLU A 142 -2.27 14.82 -20.28
C GLU A 142 -1.47 13.78 -21.08
N TRP A 143 -0.52 14.24 -21.88
CA TRP A 143 0.34 13.36 -22.64
C TRP A 143 1.24 12.52 -21.76
N PHE A 144 1.79 13.08 -20.68
CA PHE A 144 2.58 12.35 -19.69
C PHE A 144 1.85 11.13 -19.11
N LYS A 145 0.54 11.25 -18.85
CA LYS A 145 -0.28 10.10 -18.43
C LYS A 145 -0.30 9.01 -19.50
N THR A 146 -0.39 9.40 -20.74
CA THR A 146 -0.51 8.47 -21.89
C THR A 146 0.79 7.69 -22.11
N ILE A 147 1.95 8.32 -22.06
CA ILE A 147 3.24 7.66 -22.31
C ILE A 147 3.65 6.68 -21.20
N ASN A 148 3.19 6.90 -19.97
CA ASN A 148 3.48 6.01 -18.85
C ASN A 148 2.70 4.69 -18.88
N ILE A 149 1.74 4.52 -19.80
CA ILE A 149 0.95 3.28 -19.94
C ILE A 149 1.83 2.09 -20.38
N ALA A 150 2.89 2.33 -21.14
CA ALA A 150 3.73 1.27 -21.72
C ALA A 150 4.83 0.72 -20.79
N GLY A 151 5.04 1.34 -19.61
CA GLY A 151 6.08 0.97 -18.64
C GLY A 151 5.54 0.36 -17.35
N ILE A 152 6.23 0.60 -16.22
CA ILE A 152 5.65 0.37 -14.90
C ILE A 152 4.61 1.47 -14.68
N PRO A 153 3.31 1.15 -14.62
CA PRO A 153 2.28 2.16 -14.53
C PRO A 153 2.45 2.99 -13.24
N LEU A 154 2.09 4.27 -13.34
CA LEU A 154 1.98 5.11 -12.16
C LEU A 154 0.87 4.53 -11.27
N ASN A 155 1.09 4.55 -9.97
CA ASN A 155 -0.02 4.31 -9.05
C ASN A 155 -0.88 5.58 -8.92
N ARG A 156 -2.07 5.43 -8.34
CA ARG A 156 -3.03 6.55 -8.22
C ARG A 156 -2.40 7.79 -7.56
N GLN A 157 -1.56 7.63 -6.53
CA GLN A 157 -0.96 8.77 -5.85
C GLN A 157 0.11 9.45 -6.74
N GLU A 158 0.88 8.66 -7.49
CA GLU A 158 1.84 9.20 -8.46
C GLU A 158 1.12 10.00 -9.56
N GLU A 159 -0.04 9.53 -10.03
CA GLU A 159 -0.89 10.26 -10.98
C GLU A 159 -1.43 11.57 -10.38
N LEU A 160 -1.95 11.54 -9.15
CA LEU A 160 -2.42 12.73 -8.45
C LEU A 160 -1.30 13.75 -8.21
N ASN A 161 -0.11 13.31 -7.88
CA ASN A 161 1.06 14.17 -7.73
C ASN A 161 1.41 14.89 -9.04
N ALA A 162 1.24 14.23 -10.19
CA ALA A 162 1.46 14.84 -11.50
C ALA A 162 0.37 15.87 -11.83
N VAL A 163 -0.90 15.55 -11.55
CA VAL A 163 -2.03 16.48 -11.81
C VAL A 163 -1.95 17.73 -10.94
N PHE A 164 -1.69 17.55 -9.66
CA PHE A 164 -1.66 18.63 -8.66
C PHE A 164 -0.24 19.08 -8.33
N SER A 165 0.73 18.88 -9.24
CA SER A 165 2.11 19.31 -9.02
C SER A 165 2.19 20.78 -8.57
N GLY A 166 3.06 21.04 -7.61
CA GLY A 166 3.23 22.36 -7.00
C GLY A 166 3.95 22.28 -5.66
N PRO A 167 4.14 23.42 -4.98
CA PRO A 167 4.89 23.51 -3.71
C PRO A 167 4.39 22.53 -2.65
N PHE A 168 3.07 22.33 -2.54
CA PHE A 168 2.45 21.40 -1.60
C PHE A 168 2.93 19.95 -1.83
N VAL A 169 2.81 19.46 -3.07
CA VAL A 169 3.23 18.09 -3.41
C VAL A 169 4.73 17.91 -3.18
N THR A 170 5.55 18.91 -3.54
CA THR A 170 7.00 18.87 -3.30
C THR A 170 7.30 18.70 -1.82
N LYS A 171 6.71 19.52 -0.96
CA LYS A 171 6.90 19.44 0.49
C LYS A 171 6.38 18.13 1.09
N CYS A 172 5.22 17.67 0.64
CA CYS A 172 4.68 16.38 1.06
C CYS A 172 5.59 15.22 0.66
N LYS A 173 6.19 15.24 -0.54
CA LYS A 173 7.15 14.21 -0.97
C LYS A 173 8.43 14.24 -0.13
N GLU A 174 8.94 15.41 0.23
CA GLU A 174 10.09 15.56 1.13
C GLU A 174 9.84 14.91 2.48
N GLU A 175 8.64 15.06 3.04
CA GLU A 175 8.28 14.50 4.35
C GLU A 175 7.94 13.01 4.27
N PHE A 176 7.00 12.63 3.40
CA PHE A 176 6.37 11.29 3.43
C PHE A 176 6.97 10.29 2.46
N SER A 177 7.75 10.72 1.46
CA SER A 177 8.29 9.83 0.43
C SER A 177 9.80 9.68 0.48
N ASN A 178 10.44 10.32 1.44
CA ASN A 178 11.86 10.21 1.69
C ASN A 178 12.12 8.95 2.54
N SER A 179 12.68 7.90 1.95
CA SER A 179 12.99 6.64 2.63
C SER A 179 14.02 6.76 3.76
N GLN A 180 14.69 7.90 3.87
CA GLN A 180 15.66 8.19 4.93
C GLN A 180 15.06 9.06 6.06
N ASN A 181 13.76 9.35 6.02
CA ASN A 181 13.11 10.06 7.12
C ASN A 181 13.17 9.18 8.38
N ALA A 182 13.67 9.74 9.49
CA ALA A 182 13.81 9.03 10.76
C ALA A 182 12.50 8.41 11.29
N ASN A 183 11.35 8.95 10.88
CA ASN A 183 10.05 8.46 11.29
C ASN A 183 9.55 7.26 10.45
N ILE A 184 10.19 6.93 9.33
CA ILE A 184 9.74 5.87 8.43
C ILE A 184 9.63 4.53 9.17
N GLN A 185 10.62 4.15 9.94
CA GLN A 185 10.64 2.89 10.69
C GLN A 185 9.42 2.78 11.64
N ARG A 186 9.05 3.88 12.28
CA ARG A 186 7.85 3.95 13.12
C ARG A 186 6.56 3.85 12.30
N TRP A 187 6.48 4.58 11.19
CA TRP A 187 5.30 4.62 10.33
C TRP A 187 5.04 3.28 9.63
N GLU A 188 6.09 2.52 9.29
CA GLU A 188 5.99 1.19 8.66
C GLU A 188 5.23 0.18 9.52
N SER A 189 5.18 0.37 10.83
CA SER A 189 4.38 -0.44 11.74
C SER A 189 2.87 -0.33 11.46
N TYR A 190 2.42 0.79 10.90
CA TYR A 190 1.00 1.13 10.74
C TYR A 190 0.59 1.34 9.29
N VAL A 191 1.50 1.79 8.44
CA VAL A 191 1.24 2.08 7.02
C VAL A 191 1.88 1.03 6.14
N LYS A 192 1.11 0.45 5.23
CA LYS A 192 1.58 -0.60 4.34
C LYS A 192 2.15 -0.03 3.04
N GLY A 193 3.32 -0.53 2.65
CA GLY A 193 3.95 -0.27 1.37
C GLY A 193 5.15 0.68 1.45
N PRO A 194 5.91 0.80 0.37
CA PRO A 194 7.17 1.55 0.38
C PRO A 194 6.97 3.07 0.24
N ALA A 195 7.72 3.85 1.00
CA ALA A 195 7.68 5.32 0.97
C ALA A 195 7.97 5.88 -0.43
N ASN A 196 8.95 5.34 -1.14
CA ASN A 196 9.35 5.80 -2.49
C ASN A 196 8.27 5.58 -3.57
N ARG A 197 7.24 4.75 -3.30
CA ARG A 197 6.04 4.59 -4.12
C ARG A 197 4.87 5.42 -3.61
N GLN A 198 5.13 6.42 -2.77
CA GLN A 198 4.17 7.40 -2.26
C GLN A 198 3.11 6.83 -1.31
N GLN A 199 3.30 5.64 -0.73
CA GLN A 199 2.26 4.99 0.08
C GLN A 199 1.96 5.75 1.38
N PHE A 200 3.00 6.29 2.04
CA PHE A 200 2.80 7.11 3.24
C PHE A 200 2.08 8.42 2.91
N LEU A 201 2.46 9.08 1.80
CA LEU A 201 1.77 10.28 1.34
C LEU A 201 0.31 9.98 1.00
N ALA A 202 0.05 8.86 0.28
CA ALA A 202 -1.31 8.46 -0.06
C ALA A 202 -2.17 8.26 1.20
N THR A 203 -1.61 7.59 2.21
CA THR A 203 -2.29 7.35 3.50
C THR A 203 -2.53 8.65 4.26
N ALA A 204 -1.53 9.54 4.33
CA ALA A 204 -1.68 10.83 5.01
C ALA A 204 -2.76 11.70 4.34
N LEU A 205 -2.78 11.74 3.00
CA LEU A 205 -3.80 12.44 2.23
C LEU A 205 -5.20 11.82 2.42
N GLU A 206 -5.30 10.50 2.41
CA GLU A 206 -6.56 9.82 2.67
C GLU A 206 -7.11 10.18 4.05
N TRP A 207 -6.28 10.22 5.08
CA TRP A 207 -6.71 10.52 6.42
C TRP A 207 -7.12 11.99 6.59
N VAL A 208 -6.32 12.94 6.13
CA VAL A 208 -6.61 14.37 6.31
C VAL A 208 -7.81 14.83 5.46
N SER A 209 -7.97 14.28 4.25
CA SER A 209 -9.01 14.71 3.31
C SER A 209 -10.43 14.25 3.67
N ARG A 210 -10.62 13.43 4.70
CA ARG A 210 -11.91 12.82 5.07
C ARG A 210 -13.04 13.82 5.29
N LYS A 211 -12.71 15.01 5.77
CA LYS A 211 -13.67 16.09 6.03
C LYS A 211 -14.08 16.86 4.77
N MET A 212 -13.43 16.60 3.63
CA MET A 212 -13.80 17.21 2.35
C MET A 212 -15.18 16.73 1.89
N ASP A 213 -16.01 17.68 1.50
CA ASP A 213 -17.32 17.40 0.87
C ASP A 213 -17.14 17.26 -0.65
N ALA A 214 -16.62 16.12 -1.06
CA ALA A 214 -16.35 15.80 -2.45
C ALA A 214 -16.42 14.28 -2.69
N LYS A 215 -16.73 13.89 -3.93
CA LYS A 215 -16.74 12.47 -4.36
C LYS A 215 -15.31 11.88 -4.28
N ASP A 216 -14.32 12.63 -4.77
CA ASP A 216 -12.89 12.30 -4.62
C ASP A 216 -12.27 13.32 -3.66
N LYS A 217 -12.25 12.94 -2.39
CA LYS A 217 -11.80 13.78 -1.28
C LYS A 217 -10.32 14.13 -1.38
N VAL A 218 -9.48 13.16 -1.78
CA VAL A 218 -8.04 13.36 -1.93
C VAL A 218 -7.75 14.37 -3.03
N SER A 219 -8.36 14.21 -4.20
CA SER A 219 -8.22 15.16 -5.32
C SER A 219 -8.68 16.56 -4.91
N ALA A 220 -9.81 16.68 -4.20
CA ALA A 220 -10.31 17.97 -3.73
C ALA A 220 -9.34 18.65 -2.76
N TYR A 221 -8.81 17.90 -1.80
CA TYR A 221 -7.81 18.40 -0.84
C TYR A 221 -6.53 18.86 -1.56
N MET A 222 -5.97 18.02 -2.44
CA MET A 222 -4.76 18.36 -3.19
C MET A 222 -4.96 19.57 -4.11
N SER A 223 -6.14 19.72 -4.71
CA SER A 223 -6.49 20.88 -5.52
C SER A 223 -6.53 22.16 -4.70
N ALA A 224 -7.16 22.12 -3.52
CA ALA A 224 -7.29 23.29 -2.63
C ALA A 224 -5.93 23.76 -2.12
N HIS A 225 -5.03 22.83 -1.78
CA HIS A 225 -3.72 23.11 -1.20
C HIS A 225 -2.58 23.17 -2.22
N ARG A 226 -2.84 23.03 -3.52
CA ARG A 226 -1.81 22.89 -4.58
C ARG A 226 -0.67 23.91 -4.48
N ARG A 227 -0.99 25.16 -4.11
CA ARG A 227 -0.06 26.29 -4.06
C ARG A 227 0.54 26.54 -2.69
N ASP A 228 0.12 25.80 -1.67
CA ASP A 228 0.59 25.98 -0.32
C ASP A 228 2.01 25.43 -0.16
N SER A 229 2.86 26.17 0.51
CA SER A 229 4.21 25.69 0.89
C SER A 229 4.24 25.14 2.32
N ASP A 230 3.15 25.30 3.07
CA ASP A 230 2.98 24.75 4.41
C ASP A 230 2.21 23.43 4.37
N ILE A 231 2.77 22.40 4.98
CA ILE A 231 2.18 21.06 5.10
C ILE A 231 1.89 20.70 6.57
N SER A 232 1.88 21.69 7.47
CA SER A 232 1.74 21.46 8.90
C SER A 232 0.43 20.73 9.25
N GLU A 233 -0.66 21.01 8.55
CA GLU A 233 -1.95 20.38 8.78
C GLU A 233 -1.87 18.86 8.55
N ILE A 234 -1.47 18.45 7.35
CA ILE A 234 -1.38 17.02 6.99
C ILE A 234 -0.34 16.29 7.86
N LYS A 235 0.81 16.92 8.12
CA LYS A 235 1.87 16.36 8.97
C LYS A 235 1.41 16.18 10.40
N THR A 236 0.79 17.20 10.99
CA THR A 236 0.30 17.14 12.36
C THR A 236 -0.80 16.11 12.51
N TYR A 237 -1.78 16.12 11.60
CA TYR A 237 -2.86 15.15 11.64
C TYR A 237 -2.36 13.71 11.54
N PHE A 238 -1.49 13.43 10.58
CA PHE A 238 -0.90 12.11 10.40
C PHE A 238 -0.15 11.63 11.66
N ASN A 239 0.73 12.48 12.20
CA ASN A 239 1.46 12.14 13.41
C ASN A 239 0.54 11.98 14.63
N THR A 240 -0.52 12.80 14.76
CA THR A 240 -1.50 12.65 15.84
C THR A 240 -2.19 11.27 15.80
N VAL A 241 -2.54 10.78 14.62
CA VAL A 241 -3.10 9.42 14.46
C VAL A 241 -2.08 8.36 14.87
N ILE A 242 -0.84 8.47 14.39
CA ILE A 242 0.23 7.52 14.75
C ILE A 242 0.52 7.55 16.26
N ASP A 243 0.65 8.74 16.86
CA ASP A 243 0.89 8.90 18.29
C ASP A 243 -0.24 8.31 19.13
N TRP A 244 -1.49 8.47 18.69
CA TRP A 244 -2.64 7.87 19.35
C TRP A 244 -2.57 6.33 19.33
N VAL A 245 -2.23 5.72 18.21
CA VAL A 245 -2.10 4.26 18.10
C VAL A 245 -0.94 3.75 18.96
N ASP A 246 0.24 4.39 18.89
CA ASP A 246 1.41 4.02 19.69
C ASP A 246 1.13 4.06 21.21
N ASN A 247 0.30 4.99 21.65
CA ASN A 247 -0.06 5.12 23.07
C ASN A 247 -1.17 4.15 23.52
N LEU A 248 -1.84 3.47 22.59
CA LEU A 248 -2.93 2.53 22.91
C LEU A 248 -2.45 1.11 23.11
N PHE A 249 -1.37 0.70 22.45
CA PHE A 249 -0.93 -0.70 22.42
C PHE A 249 0.53 -0.82 22.85
N ASP A 250 0.81 -1.77 23.76
CA ASP A 250 2.19 -2.05 24.21
C ASP A 250 3.01 -2.81 23.16
N ASP A 251 2.34 -3.64 22.36
CA ASP A 251 2.96 -4.48 21.33
C ASP A 251 2.51 -4.03 19.92
N VAL A 252 3.43 -4.09 18.95
CA VAL A 252 3.14 -3.89 17.52
C VAL A 252 2.90 -5.25 16.87
N TYR A 253 1.81 -5.38 16.13
CA TYR A 253 1.42 -6.60 15.42
C TYR A 253 1.42 -6.37 13.91
N ASP A 254 1.76 -7.40 13.13
CA ASP A 254 1.76 -7.33 11.67
C ASP A 254 0.38 -6.94 11.11
N GLU A 255 -0.68 -7.33 11.80
CA GLU A 255 -2.07 -7.02 11.44
C GLU A 255 -2.41 -5.52 11.54
N MET A 256 -1.63 -4.73 12.28
CA MET A 256 -1.77 -3.27 12.37
C MET A 256 -1.40 -2.57 11.08
N GLN A 257 -0.47 -3.15 10.30
CA GLN A 257 0.02 -2.54 9.09
C GLN A 257 -1.07 -2.40 8.02
N GLY A 258 -1.35 -1.17 7.62
CA GLY A 258 -2.35 -0.83 6.59
C GLY A 258 -3.81 -0.95 7.06
N LEU A 259 -4.07 -0.91 8.36
CA LEU A 259 -5.41 -0.60 8.88
C LEU A 259 -5.75 0.86 8.61
N ASN A 260 -7.04 1.15 8.51
CA ASN A 260 -7.49 2.53 8.33
C ASN A 260 -7.50 3.28 9.68
N TRP A 261 -6.29 3.53 10.21
CA TRP A 261 -6.12 4.16 11.51
C TRP A 261 -6.74 5.56 11.59
N GLY A 262 -6.76 6.31 10.49
CA GLY A 262 -7.45 7.59 10.46
C GLY A 262 -8.95 7.48 10.68
N ASP A 263 -9.61 6.40 10.20
CA ASP A 263 -11.03 6.14 10.47
C ASP A 263 -11.26 5.71 11.92
N LEU A 264 -10.43 4.82 12.40
CA LEU A 264 -10.50 4.37 13.78
C LEU A 264 -10.25 5.53 14.75
N TYR A 265 -9.30 6.43 14.43
CA TYR A 265 -9.05 7.64 15.20
C TYR A 265 -10.29 8.53 15.26
N GLU A 266 -10.88 8.91 14.13
CA GLU A 266 -12.06 9.79 14.10
C GLU A 266 -13.24 9.21 14.88
N ARG A 267 -13.40 7.89 14.89
CA ARG A 267 -14.50 7.22 15.59
C ARG A 267 -14.26 7.00 17.07
N PHE A 268 -13.02 6.83 17.48
CA PHE A 268 -12.73 6.24 18.79
C PHE A 268 -11.75 7.03 19.67
N HIS A 269 -11.04 8.06 19.17
CA HIS A 269 -10.01 8.77 19.94
C HIS A 269 -10.53 9.46 21.20
N ASN A 270 -11.82 9.81 21.26
CA ASN A 270 -12.44 10.43 22.42
C ASN A 270 -12.89 9.44 23.50
N ASN A 271 -12.81 8.14 23.24
CA ASN A 271 -13.19 7.15 24.24
C ASN A 271 -12.11 7.05 25.33
N PRO A 272 -12.50 6.91 26.60
CA PRO A 272 -11.52 6.64 27.65
C PRO A 272 -11.02 5.21 27.53
N TYR A 273 -9.71 5.04 27.41
CA TYR A 273 -9.05 3.74 27.36
C TYR A 273 -8.07 3.58 28.52
N ASP A 274 -8.07 2.41 29.14
CA ASP A 274 -6.94 1.92 29.90
C ASP A 274 -6.05 1.10 28.92
N HIS A 275 -4.86 1.65 28.60
CA HIS A 275 -3.97 1.05 27.60
C HIS A 275 -3.57 -0.40 27.96
N LYS A 276 -3.38 -0.72 29.24
CA LYS A 276 -3.06 -2.08 29.69
C LYS A 276 -4.19 -3.05 29.40
N VAL A 277 -5.42 -2.64 29.71
CA VAL A 277 -6.62 -3.45 29.46
C VAL A 277 -6.80 -3.67 27.94
N VAL A 278 -6.59 -2.62 27.14
CA VAL A 278 -6.71 -2.69 25.68
C VAL A 278 -5.64 -3.62 25.11
N SER A 279 -4.37 -3.46 25.52
CA SER A 279 -3.25 -4.28 25.07
C SER A 279 -3.41 -5.75 25.43
N GLU A 280 -3.79 -6.06 26.68
CA GLU A 280 -4.06 -7.43 27.12
C GLU A 280 -5.20 -8.08 26.34
N MET A 281 -6.27 -7.32 26.06
CA MET A 281 -7.42 -7.81 25.31
C MET A 281 -7.05 -8.11 23.85
N VAL A 282 -6.30 -7.21 23.19
CA VAL A 282 -5.78 -7.45 21.85
C VAL A 282 -4.89 -8.70 21.83
N LYS A 283 -3.94 -8.79 22.73
CA LYS A 283 -3.04 -9.95 22.86
C LYS A 283 -3.81 -11.26 23.02
N LYS A 284 -4.86 -11.28 23.86
CA LYS A 284 -5.72 -12.44 24.06
C LYS A 284 -6.45 -12.83 22.77
N LEU A 285 -7.02 -11.86 22.06
CA LEU A 285 -7.81 -12.12 20.85
C LEU A 285 -6.96 -12.48 19.64
N ILE A 286 -5.77 -11.88 19.47
CA ILE A 286 -4.81 -12.24 18.41
C ILE A 286 -4.34 -13.69 18.54
N ASN A 287 -4.20 -14.18 19.78
CA ASN A 287 -3.77 -15.56 20.06
C ASN A 287 -4.95 -16.55 20.19
N ASP A 288 -6.18 -16.11 19.96
CA ASP A 288 -7.35 -16.97 20.01
C ASP A 288 -7.58 -17.66 18.65
N ASP A 289 -7.49 -18.98 18.62
CA ASP A 289 -7.66 -19.80 17.42
C ASP A 289 -9.06 -19.67 16.78
N TYR A 290 -10.04 -19.20 17.53
CA TYR A 290 -11.40 -19.00 17.01
C TYR A 290 -11.56 -17.69 16.29
N VAL A 291 -10.69 -16.71 16.50
CA VAL A 291 -10.67 -15.43 15.80
C VAL A 291 -10.10 -15.62 14.39
N GLN A 292 -10.97 -15.51 13.38
CA GLN A 292 -10.60 -15.68 11.99
C GLN A 292 -10.12 -14.37 11.33
N ASP A 293 -10.64 -13.23 11.78
CA ASP A 293 -10.20 -11.91 11.33
C ASP A 293 -9.41 -11.20 12.45
N ARG A 294 -8.09 -11.38 12.42
CA ARG A 294 -7.20 -10.75 13.39
C ARG A 294 -7.09 -9.24 13.19
N ARG A 295 -7.30 -8.75 11.98
CA ARG A 295 -7.29 -7.31 11.69
C ARG A 295 -8.50 -6.61 12.31
N GLY A 296 -9.64 -7.28 12.34
CA GLY A 296 -10.86 -6.80 12.98
C GLY A 296 -10.78 -6.70 14.52
N VAL A 297 -9.77 -7.34 15.14
CA VAL A 297 -9.57 -7.29 16.60
C VAL A 297 -9.39 -5.86 17.09
N PHE A 298 -8.64 -5.04 16.38
CA PHE A 298 -8.37 -3.66 16.77
C PHE A 298 -9.64 -2.82 16.80
N GLU A 299 -10.42 -2.86 15.73
CA GLU A 299 -11.70 -2.15 15.68
C GLU A 299 -12.68 -2.68 16.72
N TYR A 300 -12.73 -4.00 16.93
CA TYR A 300 -13.57 -4.62 17.94
C TYR A 300 -13.27 -4.13 19.35
N VAL A 301 -11.99 -4.10 19.73
CA VAL A 301 -11.57 -3.67 21.06
C VAL A 301 -11.81 -2.18 21.25
N LEU A 302 -11.43 -1.35 20.26
CA LEU A 302 -11.67 0.10 20.29
C LEU A 302 -13.14 0.46 20.31
N GLY A 303 -14.00 -0.35 19.69
CA GLY A 303 -15.45 -0.22 19.72
C GLY A 303 -16.11 -0.71 21.02
N GLY A 304 -15.33 -1.04 22.06
CA GLY A 304 -15.82 -1.52 23.36
C GLY A 304 -16.34 -2.95 23.32
N CYS A 305 -15.80 -3.79 22.45
CA CYS A 305 -16.08 -5.22 22.32
C CYS A 305 -17.54 -5.55 21.97
N LYS A 306 -18.23 -4.65 21.26
CA LYS A 306 -19.67 -4.79 20.97
C LYS A 306 -19.96 -5.61 19.72
N ASP A 307 -19.22 -5.42 18.64
CA ASP A 307 -19.50 -6.07 17.35
C ASP A 307 -18.58 -7.28 17.10
N LYS A 308 -19.02 -8.45 17.58
CA LYS A 308 -18.30 -9.71 17.37
C LYS A 308 -18.14 -10.13 15.91
N LYS A 309 -18.88 -9.52 14.96
CA LYS A 309 -18.73 -9.82 13.53
C LYS A 309 -17.37 -9.41 13.01
N LEU A 310 -16.76 -8.39 13.60
CA LEU A 310 -15.40 -7.93 13.29
C LEU A 310 -14.34 -9.02 13.51
N LEU A 311 -14.57 -9.95 14.42
CA LEU A 311 -13.68 -11.07 14.72
C LEU A 311 -13.89 -12.26 13.76
N ASN A 312 -14.93 -12.27 12.96
CA ASN A 312 -15.32 -13.36 12.08
C ASN A 312 -15.35 -14.74 12.78
N VAL A 313 -15.74 -14.76 14.05
CA VAL A 313 -15.86 -15.99 14.85
C VAL A 313 -17.08 -16.77 14.36
N ARG A 314 -16.84 -17.81 13.57
CA ARG A 314 -17.89 -18.65 12.96
C ARG A 314 -18.07 -19.98 13.69
N LEU A 315 -17.13 -20.36 14.54
CA LEU A 315 -17.15 -21.63 15.24
C LEU A 315 -17.61 -21.44 16.68
N PHE A 316 -18.57 -22.26 17.11
CA PHE A 316 -18.92 -22.35 18.52
C PHE A 316 -17.82 -23.06 19.30
N ASP A 317 -17.44 -22.53 20.45
CA ASP A 317 -16.50 -23.22 21.32
C ASP A 317 -17.03 -24.58 21.84
N LYS A 318 -16.12 -25.47 22.23
CA LYS A 318 -16.49 -26.83 22.69
C LYS A 318 -17.35 -26.81 23.91
N ALA A 319 -17.26 -25.81 24.76
CA ALA A 319 -18.07 -25.69 25.97
C ALA A 319 -19.54 -25.35 25.63
N ILE A 320 -19.74 -24.40 24.67
CA ILE A 320 -21.07 -24.08 24.13
C ILE A 320 -21.66 -25.33 23.46
N GLN A 321 -20.89 -25.98 22.56
CA GLN A 321 -21.35 -27.19 21.86
C GLN A 321 -21.86 -28.27 22.87
N ARG A 322 -21.07 -28.50 23.95
CA ARG A 322 -21.41 -29.49 24.97
C ARG A 322 -22.67 -29.09 25.74
N ARG A 323 -22.78 -27.84 26.19
CA ARG A 323 -23.96 -27.36 26.90
C ARG A 323 -25.24 -27.45 26.06
N VAL A 324 -25.18 -27.03 24.81
CA VAL A 324 -26.31 -27.11 23.87
C VAL A 324 -26.66 -28.56 23.57
N TYR A 325 -25.68 -29.44 23.36
CA TYR A 325 -25.89 -30.86 23.17
C TYR A 325 -26.62 -31.51 24.38
N ASP A 326 -26.12 -31.24 25.60
CA ASP A 326 -26.70 -31.79 26.81
C ASP A 326 -28.14 -31.31 27.01
N ARG A 327 -28.41 -30.02 26.82
CA ARG A 327 -29.75 -29.44 26.88
C ARG A 327 -30.69 -30.09 25.86
N GLN A 328 -30.33 -30.08 24.57
CA GLN A 328 -31.15 -30.69 23.51
C GLN A 328 -31.39 -32.19 23.72
N THR A 329 -30.36 -32.89 24.18
CA THR A 329 -30.48 -34.35 24.43
C THR A 329 -31.38 -34.66 25.57
N ASN A 330 -31.35 -33.91 26.67
CA ASN A 330 -32.25 -34.09 27.82
C ASN A 330 -33.71 -33.78 27.45
N GLU A 331 -33.92 -32.67 26.73
CA GLU A 331 -35.24 -32.30 26.24
C GLU A 331 -35.82 -33.35 25.26
N ALA A 332 -35.00 -33.84 24.35
CA ALA A 332 -35.38 -34.85 23.37
C ALA A 332 -35.77 -36.19 24.04
N LYS A 333 -34.96 -36.63 25.00
CA LYS A 333 -35.29 -37.84 25.80
C LYS A 333 -36.60 -37.72 26.56
N ALA A 334 -36.85 -36.55 27.17
CA ALA A 334 -38.11 -36.29 27.90
C ALA A 334 -39.35 -36.31 26.97
N LYS A 335 -39.16 -35.88 25.72
CA LYS A 335 -40.25 -35.84 24.71
C LYS A 335 -40.33 -37.09 23.83
N GLY A 336 -39.41 -38.06 23.95
CA GLY A 336 -39.37 -39.25 23.11
C GLY A 336 -39.08 -38.97 21.63
N ILE A 337 -38.35 -37.90 21.32
CA ILE A 337 -38.00 -37.46 19.95
C ILE A 337 -36.47 -37.47 19.72
N SER A 338 -36.01 -37.19 18.49
CA SER A 338 -34.59 -37.05 18.19
C SER A 338 -34.00 -35.79 18.82
N ASN A 339 -32.74 -35.87 19.28
CA ASN A 339 -31.97 -34.70 19.72
C ASN A 339 -31.42 -33.84 18.56
N CYS A 340 -31.61 -34.24 17.29
CA CYS A 340 -31.44 -33.37 16.14
C CYS A 340 -32.80 -32.70 15.84
N PRO A 341 -32.92 -31.36 15.94
CA PRO A 341 -34.19 -30.65 15.74
C PRO A 341 -34.85 -30.96 14.39
N LEU A 342 -34.06 -31.07 13.32
CA LEU A 342 -34.58 -31.38 11.98
C LEU A 342 -35.10 -32.81 11.88
N CYS A 343 -34.38 -33.80 12.45
CA CYS A 343 -34.92 -35.18 12.54
C CYS A 343 -36.21 -35.26 13.36
N ALA A 344 -36.36 -34.48 14.42
CA ALA A 344 -37.55 -34.42 15.24
C ALA A 344 -38.76 -33.84 14.49
N ILE A 345 -38.58 -32.83 13.64
CA ILE A 345 -39.64 -32.24 12.81
C ILE A 345 -40.08 -33.19 11.70
N GLU A 346 -39.18 -33.93 11.10
CA GLU A 346 -39.51 -34.89 10.05
C GLU A 346 -40.34 -36.09 10.59
N GLY A 347 -40.49 -36.22 11.91
CA GLY A 347 -41.45 -37.09 12.58
C GLY A 347 -41.19 -38.60 12.49
N LYS A 348 -40.05 -39.02 11.93
CA LYS A 348 -39.74 -40.45 11.67
C LYS A 348 -38.60 -41.00 12.52
N HIS A 349 -37.91 -40.16 13.30
CA HIS A 349 -36.72 -40.60 14.02
C HIS A 349 -36.76 -40.21 15.50
N THR A 350 -36.64 -41.21 16.35
CA THR A 350 -36.45 -41.05 17.82
C THR A 350 -34.97 -41.23 18.20
N LYS A 351 -34.07 -41.29 17.21
CA LYS A 351 -32.65 -41.55 17.45
C LYS A 351 -32.02 -40.40 18.24
N ILE A 352 -31.37 -40.76 19.33
CA ILE A 352 -30.50 -39.88 20.09
C ILE A 352 -29.10 -40.08 19.55
N TYR A 353 -28.57 -39.04 18.84
CA TYR A 353 -27.22 -39.00 18.31
C TYR A 353 -26.21 -38.71 19.41
N LYS A 354 -25.02 -39.30 19.36
CA LYS A 354 -23.90 -38.93 20.23
C LYS A 354 -23.32 -37.61 19.81
N LEU A 355 -22.58 -36.94 20.70
CA LEU A 355 -21.93 -35.64 20.41
C LEU A 355 -21.03 -35.69 19.14
N GLU A 356 -20.27 -36.76 18.97
CA GLU A 356 -19.42 -37.00 17.81
C GLU A 356 -20.13 -37.21 16.46
N GLU A 357 -21.45 -37.54 16.54
CA GLU A 357 -22.32 -37.70 15.36
C GLU A 357 -23.02 -36.37 14.97
N MET A 358 -22.79 -35.30 15.72
CA MET A 358 -23.44 -34.00 15.54
C MET A 358 -22.41 -32.88 15.33
N ASP A 359 -22.84 -31.85 14.65
CA ASP A 359 -22.10 -30.63 14.48
C ASP A 359 -22.89 -29.44 15.01
N ALA A 360 -22.22 -28.47 15.59
CA ALA A 360 -22.84 -27.22 15.99
C ALA A 360 -23.12 -26.34 14.77
N ASP A 361 -24.31 -25.80 14.71
CA ASP A 361 -24.77 -24.94 13.62
C ASP A 361 -25.54 -23.74 14.19
N HIS A 362 -25.55 -22.65 13.42
CA HIS A 362 -26.31 -21.45 13.77
C HIS A 362 -27.79 -21.63 13.45
N VAL A 363 -28.67 -21.34 14.41
CA VAL A 363 -30.12 -21.31 14.18
C VAL A 363 -30.46 -20.27 13.12
N THR A 364 -30.05 -19.03 13.33
CA THR A 364 -30.01 -17.99 12.31
C THR A 364 -28.64 -18.00 11.71
N ALA A 365 -28.51 -18.27 10.39
CA ALA A 365 -27.25 -18.40 9.71
C ALA A 365 -26.34 -17.17 9.95
N TRP A 366 -25.05 -17.41 10.16
CA TRP A 366 -24.07 -16.35 10.36
C TRP A 366 -24.05 -15.36 9.18
N SER A 367 -24.16 -15.85 7.95
CA SER A 367 -24.25 -15.02 6.73
C SER A 367 -25.48 -14.08 6.70
N LYS A 368 -26.51 -14.39 7.49
CA LYS A 368 -27.73 -13.58 7.66
C LYS A 368 -27.72 -12.74 8.93
N GLY A 369 -26.56 -12.59 9.58
CA GLY A 369 -26.39 -11.77 10.77
C GLY A 369 -26.57 -12.52 12.09
N GLY A 370 -26.69 -13.84 12.09
CA GLY A 370 -26.75 -14.66 13.31
C GLY A 370 -25.44 -14.55 14.11
N SER A 371 -25.54 -14.36 15.42
CA SER A 371 -24.40 -14.33 16.34
C SER A 371 -23.89 -15.73 16.66
N THR A 372 -22.61 -15.87 16.99
CA THR A 372 -22.00 -17.11 17.48
C THR A 372 -22.15 -17.17 19.03
N THR A 373 -23.39 -17.20 19.50
CA THR A 373 -23.74 -17.27 20.93
C THR A 373 -24.53 -18.56 21.22
N GLU A 374 -24.55 -18.97 22.49
CA GLU A 374 -25.26 -20.21 22.91
C GLU A 374 -26.74 -20.22 22.49
N ASP A 375 -27.42 -19.07 22.56
CA ASP A 375 -28.85 -18.95 22.19
C ASP A 375 -29.08 -19.14 20.69
N ASN A 376 -28.08 -18.85 19.84
CA ASN A 376 -28.15 -19.07 18.41
C ASN A 376 -27.45 -20.37 17.97
N CYS A 377 -27.08 -21.24 18.92
CA CYS A 377 -26.43 -22.52 18.65
C CYS A 377 -27.47 -23.67 18.71
N GLN A 378 -27.41 -24.53 17.71
CA GLN A 378 -28.11 -25.82 17.70
C GLN A 378 -27.16 -26.94 17.33
N MET A 379 -27.39 -28.14 17.85
CA MET A 379 -26.67 -29.32 17.42
C MET A 379 -27.51 -30.07 16.38
N LEU A 380 -26.95 -30.26 15.18
CA LEU A 380 -27.55 -31.02 14.08
C LEU A 380 -26.80 -32.33 13.86
N CYS A 381 -27.48 -33.40 13.48
CA CYS A 381 -26.75 -34.54 12.96
C CYS A 381 -25.98 -34.16 11.70
N LYS A 382 -24.82 -34.77 11.43
CA LYS A 382 -23.91 -34.43 10.31
C LYS A 382 -24.63 -34.42 8.95
N THR A 383 -25.65 -35.28 8.75
CA THR A 383 -26.45 -35.28 7.53
C THR A 383 -27.23 -33.98 7.35
N HIS A 384 -27.97 -33.57 8.41
CA HIS A 384 -28.79 -32.37 8.36
C HIS A 384 -27.93 -31.10 8.37
N ASN A 385 -26.80 -31.09 9.07
CA ASN A 385 -25.87 -29.96 9.01
C ASN A 385 -25.36 -29.71 7.59
N ARG A 386 -24.94 -30.77 6.88
CA ARG A 386 -24.50 -30.67 5.48
C ARG A 386 -25.63 -30.26 4.54
N ALA A 387 -26.85 -30.79 4.74
CA ALA A 387 -28.01 -30.46 3.91
C ALA A 387 -28.49 -29.01 4.10
N LYS A 388 -28.43 -28.50 5.34
CA LYS A 388 -28.81 -27.12 5.65
C LYS A 388 -27.88 -26.10 4.99
N GLY A 389 -26.56 -26.35 4.98
CA GLY A 389 -25.57 -25.43 4.44
C GLY A 389 -25.69 -24.01 5.00
N ASN A 390 -25.65 -23.01 4.17
CA ASN A 390 -25.78 -21.59 4.53
C ASN A 390 -27.23 -21.05 4.40
N ARG A 391 -28.24 -21.91 4.51
CA ARG A 391 -29.66 -21.52 4.37
C ARG A 391 -30.24 -20.87 5.61
#